data_c68654d3f1f8fc11be8758b80788e5da
#
_entry.id   c68654d3f1f8fc11be8758b80788e5da
#
_cell.length_a   1.000
_cell.length_b   1.000
_cell.length_c   1.000
_cell.angle_alpha   90.00
_cell.angle_beta   90.00
_cell.angle_gamma   90.00
#
_symmetry.space_group_name_H-M   'P 1'
#
loop_
_entity.id
_entity.type
_entity.pdbx_description
1 polymer ?
#
loop_
_entity_poly.entity_id
_entity_poly.type
_entity_poly.pdbx_seq_one_letter_code
_entity_poly.pdbx_strand_id
1 'polypeptide(L)'
;MEATRSAFEEVVSLRQAKQLIQCMAHEQSFLLLSPPGLGKSELVYEAAREAGLPCRSLLGTQIAPEDVSGIPRIVGERSVFCPPRVLLPEKPEPFCLFLDELPACSPDVQKAFYSLLLERRLGEHALPKGTWVVAAGNRLQDRALVRAMSSALVNRVTILQLRVDPADWLAWAQRAGVRAEIRSFIATIPDALMRPVPAEPVPFSTPRAWTLLSRALDMAQNAGFLSNELRRALAFGRLSPEDAVVFCALAEDSIGAVRPLEDYLRKPELLPKGDSARWFILDCIRQFVRDGRAEGMKPAVINRFLRSLSQEHQLLVLNDMVEVWGALGADRAMYDLLRKVAA
;
A
#
# COMPACT_ATOMS: atom_id res chain seq x y z
N MET A 1 22.90 20.05 -23.18
CA MET A 1 21.44 20.03 -22.86
C MET A 1 21.32 19.58 -21.43
N GLU A 2 21.24 20.52 -20.51
CA GLU A 2 21.00 20.24 -19.09
C GLU A 2 19.60 19.65 -18.94
N ALA A 3 19.54 18.46 -18.38
CA ALA A 3 18.27 17.86 -17.99
C ALA A 3 17.60 18.83 -17.01
N THR A 4 16.43 19.32 -17.37
CA THR A 4 15.56 20.12 -16.52
C THR A 4 15.30 19.30 -15.26
N ARG A 5 16.02 19.57 -14.16
CA ARG A 5 15.71 19.02 -12.85
C ARG A 5 14.24 19.27 -12.58
N SER A 6 13.51 18.23 -12.19
CA SER A 6 12.12 18.36 -11.77
C SER A 6 12.02 19.45 -10.73
N ALA A 7 11.12 20.42 -10.92
CA ALA A 7 10.92 21.55 -10.02
C ALA A 7 10.47 21.15 -8.59
N PHE A 8 10.30 19.85 -8.34
CA PHE A 8 9.88 19.27 -7.06
C PHE A 8 10.93 18.24 -6.64
N GLU A 9 11.89 18.65 -5.84
CA GLU A 9 12.91 17.75 -5.25
C GLU A 9 12.42 17.09 -3.95
N GLU A 10 11.41 17.68 -3.28
CA GLU A 10 10.91 17.22 -2.00
C GLU A 10 9.83 16.14 -2.17
N VAL A 11 10.10 14.97 -1.61
CA VAL A 11 9.20 13.82 -1.61
C VAL A 11 8.87 13.41 -0.18
N VAL A 12 7.63 13.00 0.07
CA VAL A 12 7.17 12.55 1.39
C VAL A 12 6.75 11.08 1.35
N SER A 13 6.91 10.37 2.47
CA SER A 13 6.36 9.01 2.59
C SER A 13 4.84 9.04 2.73
N LEU A 14 4.18 7.89 2.51
CA LEU A 14 2.74 7.76 2.74
C LEU A 14 2.37 8.11 4.19
N ARG A 15 3.19 7.74 5.15
CA ARG A 15 3.00 8.06 6.56
C ARG A 15 3.02 9.57 6.82
N GLN A 16 4.02 10.27 6.27
CA GLN A 16 4.12 11.73 6.39
C GLN A 16 2.94 12.44 5.71
N ALA A 17 2.56 11.99 4.49
CA ALA A 17 1.41 12.54 3.78
C ALA A 17 0.11 12.35 4.58
N LYS A 18 -0.10 11.20 5.22
CA LYS A 18 -1.25 10.95 6.08
C LYS A 18 -1.31 11.93 7.25
N GLN A 19 -0.19 12.17 7.92
CA GLN A 19 -0.10 13.13 9.02
C GLN A 19 -0.44 14.56 8.56
N LEU A 20 0.06 15.00 7.40
CA LEU A 20 -0.23 16.30 6.83
C LEU A 20 -1.72 16.44 6.49
N ILE A 21 -2.32 15.43 5.84
CA ILE A 21 -3.75 15.40 5.51
C ILE A 21 -4.59 15.51 6.78
N GLN A 22 -4.32 14.70 7.78
CA GLN A 22 -5.07 14.70 9.05
C GLN A 22 -4.98 16.05 9.79
N CYS A 23 -3.82 16.70 9.70
CA CYS A 23 -3.60 17.99 10.36
C CYS A 23 -4.24 19.16 9.61
N MET A 24 -4.20 19.21 8.27
CA MET A 24 -4.45 20.43 7.51
C MET A 24 -5.57 20.32 6.47
N ALA A 25 -6.07 19.12 6.14
CA ALA A 25 -7.01 18.96 5.02
C ALA A 25 -8.38 19.62 5.25
N HIS A 26 -8.68 20.04 6.46
CA HIS A 26 -9.85 20.83 6.78
C HIS A 26 -9.74 22.32 6.35
N GLU A 27 -8.52 22.81 6.14
CA GLU A 27 -8.24 24.20 5.72
C GLU A 27 -7.65 24.27 4.30
N GLN A 28 -6.80 23.29 3.93
CA GLN A 28 -6.09 23.29 2.66
C GLN A 28 -6.48 22.08 1.82
N SER A 29 -6.57 22.27 0.50
CA SER A 29 -6.76 21.15 -0.43
C SER A 29 -5.42 20.54 -0.81
N PHE A 30 -5.33 19.21 -0.79
CA PHE A 30 -4.13 18.46 -1.15
C PHE A 30 -4.24 17.82 -2.51
N LEU A 31 -3.13 17.75 -3.23
CA LEU A 31 -2.96 16.94 -4.44
C LEU A 31 -1.80 15.97 -4.25
N LEU A 32 -2.11 14.68 -4.22
CA LEU A 32 -1.15 13.59 -4.05
C LEU A 32 -0.69 13.10 -5.41
N LEU A 33 0.59 13.24 -5.73
CA LEU A 33 1.19 12.78 -6.97
C LEU A 33 2.17 11.64 -6.72
N SER A 34 2.01 10.54 -7.44
CA SER A 34 2.94 9.41 -7.41
C SER A 34 2.75 8.50 -8.62
N PRO A 35 3.66 7.55 -8.86
CA PRO A 35 3.41 6.46 -9.79
C PRO A 35 2.12 5.69 -9.46
N PRO A 36 1.51 5.02 -10.44
CA PRO A 36 0.34 4.18 -10.22
C PRO A 36 0.67 3.02 -9.27
N GLY A 37 -0.33 2.58 -8.49
CA GLY A 37 -0.19 1.41 -7.60
C GLY A 37 0.53 1.65 -6.27
N LEU A 38 0.92 2.90 -5.94
CA LEU A 38 1.60 3.22 -4.69
C LEU A 38 0.68 3.15 -3.47
N GLY A 39 -0.65 3.35 -3.62
CA GLY A 39 -1.62 3.27 -2.52
C GLY A 39 -2.25 4.61 -2.13
N LYS A 40 -2.26 5.63 -3.02
CA LYS A 40 -2.85 6.96 -2.76
C LYS A 40 -4.27 6.90 -2.23
N SER A 41 -5.14 6.16 -2.90
CA SER A 41 -6.57 6.06 -2.54
C SER A 41 -6.75 5.40 -1.17
N GLU A 42 -6.01 4.32 -0.89
CA GLU A 42 -6.04 3.63 0.41
C GLU A 42 -5.57 4.56 1.53
N LEU A 43 -4.52 5.35 1.30
CA LEU A 43 -4.04 6.38 2.23
C LEU A 43 -5.16 7.35 2.62
N VAL A 44 -5.90 7.87 1.65
CA VAL A 44 -6.96 8.86 1.89
C VAL A 44 -8.13 8.22 2.64
N TYR A 45 -8.55 7.02 2.25
CA TYR A 45 -9.60 6.28 2.95
C TYR A 45 -9.23 5.96 4.40
N GLU A 46 -7.98 5.53 4.63
CA GLU A 46 -7.49 5.25 5.98
C GLU A 46 -7.44 6.52 6.83
N ALA A 47 -6.90 7.62 6.28
CA ALA A 47 -6.83 8.91 6.98
C ALA A 47 -8.22 9.44 7.37
N ALA A 48 -9.18 9.38 6.45
CA ALA A 48 -10.57 9.82 6.68
C ALA A 48 -11.26 8.95 7.74
N ARG A 49 -11.10 7.62 7.64
CA ARG A 49 -11.67 6.66 8.61
C ARG A 49 -11.15 6.92 10.03
N GLU A 50 -9.85 7.14 10.19
CA GLU A 50 -9.24 7.44 11.49
C GLU A 50 -9.70 8.79 12.06
N ALA A 51 -10.03 9.76 11.19
CA ALA A 51 -10.61 11.03 11.59
C ALA A 51 -12.13 10.97 11.82
N GLY A 52 -12.76 9.82 11.63
CA GLY A 52 -14.22 9.65 11.76
C GLY A 52 -15.02 10.32 10.63
N LEU A 53 -14.39 10.65 9.50
CA LEU A 53 -15.04 11.29 8.37
C LEU A 53 -15.50 10.24 7.34
N PRO A 54 -16.78 10.28 6.90
CA PRO A 54 -17.21 9.50 5.75
C PRO A 54 -16.45 9.97 4.49
N CYS A 55 -15.89 9.05 3.72
CA CYS A 55 -15.15 9.37 2.51
C CYS A 55 -16.04 9.20 1.28
N ARG A 56 -16.09 10.21 0.42
CA ARG A 56 -16.79 10.24 -0.86
C ARG A 56 -15.78 10.40 -1.97
N SER A 57 -15.70 9.41 -2.85
CA SER A 57 -14.73 9.41 -3.96
C SER A 57 -15.42 9.72 -5.27
N LEU A 58 -14.77 10.57 -6.07
CA LEU A 58 -15.08 10.83 -7.46
C LEU A 58 -13.88 10.46 -8.32
N LEU A 59 -14.12 9.67 -9.34
CA LEU A 59 -13.12 9.37 -10.36
C LEU A 59 -13.21 10.43 -11.45
N GLY A 60 -12.25 11.35 -11.49
CA GLY A 60 -12.28 12.53 -12.33
C GLY A 60 -12.37 12.25 -13.83
N THR A 61 -11.91 11.07 -14.28
CA THR A 61 -12.00 10.65 -15.69
C THR A 61 -13.40 10.18 -16.10
N GLN A 62 -14.33 9.99 -15.16
CA GLN A 62 -15.69 9.50 -15.41
C GLN A 62 -16.78 10.57 -15.21
N ILE A 63 -16.40 11.81 -14.95
CA ILE A 63 -17.35 12.89 -14.67
C ILE A 63 -17.29 13.98 -15.75
N ALA A 64 -18.43 14.65 -15.93
CA ALA A 64 -18.58 15.83 -16.75
C ALA A 64 -18.55 17.10 -15.87
N PRO A 65 -18.32 18.31 -16.44
CA PRO A 65 -18.34 19.56 -15.68
C PRO A 65 -19.65 19.78 -14.90
N GLU A 66 -20.78 19.32 -15.44
CA GLU A 66 -22.11 19.40 -14.84
C GLU A 66 -22.24 18.56 -13.58
N ASP A 67 -21.49 17.44 -13.52
CA ASP A 67 -21.44 16.59 -12.31
C ASP A 67 -20.72 17.27 -11.15
N VAL A 68 -19.99 18.36 -11.43
CA VAL A 68 -19.31 19.19 -10.41
C VAL A 68 -20.12 20.45 -10.13
N SER A 69 -20.48 21.21 -11.17
CA SER A 69 -21.16 22.51 -11.03
C SER A 69 -22.64 22.37 -10.67
N GLY A 70 -23.23 21.21 -10.96
CA GLY A 70 -24.67 20.99 -10.80
C GLY A 70 -25.48 21.40 -12.05
N ILE A 71 -26.76 21.11 -11.97
CA ILE A 71 -27.71 21.39 -13.09
C ILE A 71 -28.50 22.66 -12.73
N PRO A 72 -28.61 23.64 -13.66
CA PRO A 72 -29.39 24.84 -13.42
C PRO A 72 -30.89 24.51 -13.35
N ARG A 73 -31.58 25.06 -12.36
CA ARG A 73 -33.03 25.01 -12.19
C ARG A 73 -33.55 26.45 -12.16
N ILE A 74 -34.66 26.68 -12.84
CA ILE A 74 -35.37 27.98 -12.81
C ILE A 74 -36.26 28.00 -11.58
N VAL A 75 -36.09 29.04 -10.73
CA VAL A 75 -36.90 29.30 -9.58
C VAL A 75 -37.38 30.77 -9.66
N GLY A 76 -38.62 30.97 -9.99
CA GLY A 76 -39.13 32.30 -10.36
C GLY A 76 -38.46 32.81 -11.63
N GLU A 77 -37.82 33.98 -11.56
CA GLU A 77 -37.09 34.61 -12.68
C GLU A 77 -35.57 34.38 -12.65
N ARG A 78 -35.09 33.50 -11.76
CA ARG A 78 -33.65 33.26 -11.54
C ARG A 78 -33.30 31.79 -11.79
N SER A 79 -32.11 31.57 -12.29
CA SER A 79 -31.52 30.23 -12.31
C SER A 79 -30.77 29.97 -10.99
N VAL A 80 -30.98 28.81 -10.41
CA VAL A 80 -30.27 28.30 -9.21
C VAL A 80 -29.62 26.99 -9.61
N PHE A 81 -28.36 26.80 -9.28
CA PHE A 81 -27.69 25.53 -9.51
C PHE A 81 -28.01 24.54 -8.42
N CYS A 82 -28.53 23.37 -8.79
CA CYS A 82 -28.74 22.25 -7.88
C CYS A 82 -27.42 21.47 -7.74
N PRO A 83 -26.76 21.47 -6.58
CA PRO A 83 -25.47 20.79 -6.43
C PRO A 83 -25.68 19.27 -6.51
N PRO A 84 -24.70 18.54 -7.08
CA PRO A 84 -24.73 17.08 -7.10
C PRO A 84 -24.73 16.51 -5.69
N ARG A 85 -25.63 15.55 -5.42
CA ARG A 85 -25.78 14.94 -4.09
C ARG A 85 -24.50 14.26 -3.58
N VAL A 86 -23.66 13.77 -4.50
CA VAL A 86 -22.38 13.14 -4.16
C VAL A 86 -21.37 14.15 -3.59
N LEU A 87 -21.40 15.39 -4.07
CA LEU A 87 -20.51 16.47 -3.64
C LEU A 87 -21.06 17.24 -2.45
N LEU A 88 -22.37 17.44 -2.40
CA LEU A 88 -23.03 18.12 -1.30
C LEU A 88 -24.22 17.29 -0.82
N PRO A 89 -24.09 16.58 0.33
CA PRO A 89 -25.19 15.80 0.89
C PRO A 89 -26.28 16.72 1.44
N GLU A 90 -27.51 16.16 1.55
CA GLU A 90 -28.65 16.89 2.10
C GLU A 90 -28.46 17.32 3.57
N LYS A 91 -27.71 16.52 4.33
CA LYS A 91 -27.31 16.84 5.70
C LYS A 91 -25.90 17.41 5.69
N PRO A 92 -25.69 18.61 6.21
CA PRO A 92 -24.39 19.31 6.14
C PRO A 92 -23.42 18.84 7.22
N GLU A 93 -23.05 17.56 7.20
CA GLU A 93 -22.00 16.99 8.05
C GLU A 93 -20.65 17.00 7.34
N PRO A 94 -19.54 17.21 8.04
CA PRO A 94 -18.20 17.17 7.45
C PRO A 94 -17.92 15.78 6.85
N PHE A 95 -17.19 15.75 5.74
CA PHE A 95 -16.78 14.51 5.06
C PHE A 95 -15.42 14.70 4.39
N CYS A 96 -14.81 13.61 3.94
CA CYS A 96 -13.65 13.67 3.08
C CYS A 96 -14.12 13.54 1.63
N LEU A 97 -13.91 14.58 0.83
CA LEU A 97 -14.10 14.53 -0.62
C LEU A 97 -12.77 14.12 -1.27
N PHE A 98 -12.76 12.96 -1.92
CA PHE A 98 -11.61 12.43 -2.60
C PHE A 98 -11.79 12.49 -4.11
N LEU A 99 -10.93 13.27 -4.80
CA LEU A 99 -10.94 13.46 -6.25
C LEU A 99 -9.81 12.62 -6.85
N ASP A 100 -10.12 11.39 -7.27
CA ASP A 100 -9.10 10.50 -7.86
C ASP A 100 -8.88 10.82 -9.34
N GLU A 101 -7.64 10.70 -9.80
CA GLU A 101 -7.20 10.99 -11.18
C GLU A 101 -7.46 12.44 -11.65
N LEU A 102 -7.41 13.42 -10.74
CA LEU A 102 -7.64 14.83 -11.08
C LEU A 102 -6.76 15.33 -12.25
N PRO A 103 -5.44 15.02 -12.35
CA PRO A 103 -4.63 15.45 -13.51
C PRO A 103 -5.01 14.79 -14.84
N ALA A 104 -5.77 13.68 -14.82
CA ALA A 104 -6.24 12.99 -16.02
C ALA A 104 -7.57 13.55 -16.53
N CYS A 105 -8.26 14.39 -15.75
CA CYS A 105 -9.52 15.02 -16.15
C CYS A 105 -9.38 15.89 -17.40
N SER A 106 -10.48 16.10 -18.10
CA SER A 106 -10.55 17.12 -19.15
C SER A 106 -10.31 18.53 -18.57
N PRO A 107 -9.78 19.48 -19.34
CA PRO A 107 -9.55 20.85 -18.85
C PRO A 107 -10.82 21.51 -18.29
N ASP A 108 -11.98 21.20 -18.83
CA ASP A 108 -13.24 21.79 -18.39
C ASP A 108 -13.69 21.21 -17.04
N VAL A 109 -13.49 19.92 -16.79
CA VAL A 109 -13.69 19.30 -15.49
C VAL A 109 -12.69 19.87 -14.45
N GLN A 110 -11.42 20.05 -14.83
CA GLN A 110 -10.45 20.69 -13.94
C GLN A 110 -10.87 22.11 -13.55
N LYS A 111 -11.40 22.90 -14.50
CA LYS A 111 -11.90 24.26 -14.22
C LYS A 111 -13.10 24.25 -13.26
N ALA A 112 -14.00 23.28 -13.42
CA ALA A 112 -15.17 23.14 -12.52
C ALA A 112 -14.76 22.93 -11.05
N PHE A 113 -13.59 22.37 -10.79
CA PHE A 113 -13.07 22.18 -9.42
C PHE A 113 -12.37 23.41 -8.82
N TYR A 114 -12.16 24.50 -9.55
CA TYR A 114 -11.37 25.63 -9.05
C TYR A 114 -11.93 26.25 -7.75
N SER A 115 -13.23 26.55 -7.71
CA SER A 115 -13.86 27.10 -6.51
C SER A 115 -13.94 26.08 -5.36
N LEU A 116 -14.11 24.81 -5.70
CA LEU A 116 -14.12 23.74 -4.72
C LEU A 116 -12.76 23.59 -4.02
N LEU A 117 -11.66 23.60 -4.78
CA LEU A 117 -10.32 23.41 -4.27
C LEU A 117 -9.81 24.58 -3.42
N LEU A 118 -10.14 25.81 -3.78
CA LEU A 118 -9.67 27.01 -3.05
C LEU A 118 -10.68 27.53 -2.05
N GLU A 119 -11.93 27.74 -2.50
CA GLU A 119 -12.96 28.44 -1.74
C GLU A 119 -13.88 27.50 -0.97
N ARG A 120 -13.72 26.17 -1.18
CA ARG A 120 -14.56 25.14 -0.59
C ARG A 120 -16.05 25.36 -0.87
N ARG A 121 -16.35 25.71 -2.13
CA ARG A 121 -17.69 26.01 -2.61
C ARG A 121 -17.98 25.29 -3.92
N LEU A 122 -19.24 24.92 -4.08
CA LEU A 122 -19.83 24.43 -5.33
C LEU A 122 -20.85 25.46 -5.79
N GLY A 123 -20.46 26.32 -6.74
CA GLY A 123 -21.26 27.47 -7.08
C GLY A 123 -21.56 28.34 -5.86
N GLU A 124 -22.84 28.51 -5.54
CA GLU A 124 -23.28 29.28 -4.37
C GLU A 124 -23.24 28.50 -3.02
N HIS A 125 -23.04 27.18 -3.08
CA HIS A 125 -23.13 26.30 -1.91
C HIS A 125 -21.74 26.08 -1.28
N ALA A 126 -21.59 26.46 -0.02
CA ALA A 126 -20.38 26.16 0.75
C ALA A 126 -20.38 24.71 1.23
N LEU A 127 -19.21 24.06 1.22
CA LEU A 127 -19.05 22.77 1.87
C LEU A 127 -19.20 22.88 3.39
N PRO A 128 -19.67 21.84 4.08
CA PRO A 128 -19.70 21.80 5.54
C PRO A 128 -18.33 22.11 6.14
N LYS A 129 -18.30 22.94 7.19
CA LYS A 129 -17.04 23.27 7.88
C LYS A 129 -16.37 21.99 8.40
N GLY A 130 -15.06 21.85 8.19
CA GLY A 130 -14.31 20.65 8.55
C GLY A 130 -14.26 19.57 7.45
N THR A 131 -14.93 19.80 6.31
CA THR A 131 -14.81 18.89 5.15
C THR A 131 -13.39 18.91 4.58
N TRP A 132 -12.83 17.75 4.34
CA TRP A 132 -11.54 17.62 3.66
C TRP A 132 -11.72 17.58 2.15
N VAL A 133 -10.78 18.17 1.42
CA VAL A 133 -10.70 18.06 -0.04
C VAL A 133 -9.30 17.54 -0.38
N VAL A 134 -9.23 16.30 -0.83
CA VAL A 134 -7.98 15.63 -1.19
C VAL A 134 -8.11 15.11 -2.62
N ALA A 135 -7.17 15.50 -3.46
CA ALA A 135 -7.07 14.99 -4.83
C ALA A 135 -5.86 14.06 -4.97
N ALA A 136 -5.92 13.18 -5.95
CA ALA A 136 -4.81 12.30 -6.29
C ALA A 136 -4.65 12.21 -7.81
N GLY A 137 -3.45 11.82 -8.23
CA GLY A 137 -3.17 11.53 -9.63
C GLY A 137 -1.78 10.95 -9.84
N ASN A 138 -1.49 10.62 -11.09
CA ASN A 138 -0.17 10.19 -11.51
C ASN A 138 0.66 11.40 -11.96
N ARG A 139 1.98 11.26 -11.99
CA ARG A 139 2.89 12.32 -12.47
C ARG A 139 2.97 12.26 -14.00
N LEU A 140 3.26 13.37 -14.64
CA LEU A 140 3.46 13.45 -16.11
C LEU A 140 4.51 12.45 -16.61
N GLN A 141 5.57 12.25 -15.85
CA GLN A 141 6.66 11.35 -16.19
C GLN A 141 6.31 9.86 -16.05
N ASP A 142 5.21 9.50 -15.40
CA ASP A 142 4.81 8.11 -15.16
C ASP A 142 4.09 7.47 -16.35
N ARG A 143 4.09 8.10 -17.54
CA ARG A 143 3.48 7.60 -18.78
C ARG A 143 1.99 7.23 -18.67
N ALA A 144 1.34 7.68 -17.61
CA ALA A 144 -0.10 7.57 -17.44
C ALA A 144 -0.80 8.62 -18.32
N LEU A 145 -2.11 8.44 -18.55
CA LEU A 145 -2.94 9.47 -19.20
C LEU A 145 -3.05 10.70 -18.30
N VAL A 146 -1.99 11.52 -18.26
CA VAL A 146 -1.92 12.72 -17.43
C VAL A 146 -1.78 13.92 -18.36
N ARG A 147 -2.56 14.97 -18.09
CA ARG A 147 -2.47 16.25 -18.78
C ARG A 147 -1.73 17.25 -17.90
N ALA A 148 -1.07 18.22 -18.55
CA ALA A 148 -0.49 19.34 -17.83
C ALA A 148 -1.61 20.10 -17.11
N MET A 149 -1.48 20.26 -15.81
CA MET A 149 -2.40 21.07 -15.01
C MET A 149 -2.16 22.56 -15.28
N SER A 150 -3.22 23.35 -15.25
CA SER A 150 -3.09 24.80 -15.36
C SER A 150 -2.39 25.38 -14.12
N SER A 151 -1.65 26.47 -14.31
CA SER A 151 -1.05 27.22 -13.18
C SER A 151 -2.11 27.67 -12.14
N ALA A 152 -3.32 27.95 -12.62
CA ALA A 152 -4.44 28.29 -11.77
C ALA A 152 -4.84 27.15 -10.83
N LEU A 153 -4.84 25.89 -11.28
CA LEU A 153 -5.13 24.72 -10.44
C LEU A 153 -3.98 24.46 -9.46
N VAL A 154 -2.74 24.49 -9.96
CA VAL A 154 -1.53 24.26 -9.16
C VAL A 154 -1.46 25.23 -7.97
N ASN A 155 -1.84 26.49 -8.18
CA ASN A 155 -1.81 27.50 -7.11
C ASN A 155 -2.96 27.39 -6.08
N ARG A 156 -3.88 26.43 -6.27
CA ARG A 156 -5.05 26.18 -5.40
C ARG A 156 -4.91 24.99 -4.47
N VAL A 157 -3.83 24.22 -4.63
CA VAL A 157 -3.63 22.97 -3.90
C VAL A 157 -2.22 22.88 -3.32
N THR A 158 -2.08 22.22 -2.20
CA THR A 158 -0.78 21.79 -1.69
C THR A 158 -0.41 20.47 -2.35
N ILE A 159 0.62 20.50 -3.21
CA ILE A 159 1.07 19.32 -3.94
C ILE A 159 2.06 18.54 -3.09
N LEU A 160 1.78 17.25 -2.86
CA LEU A 160 2.67 16.32 -2.21
C LEU A 160 3.12 15.26 -3.22
N GLN A 161 4.42 15.20 -3.49
CA GLN A 161 5.01 14.09 -4.22
C GLN A 161 5.28 12.93 -3.27
N LEU A 162 4.67 11.78 -3.55
CA LEU A 162 4.79 10.61 -2.69
C LEU A 162 5.88 9.68 -3.18
N ARG A 163 6.65 9.15 -2.24
CA ARG A 163 7.55 8.03 -2.45
C ARG A 163 7.07 6.81 -1.67
N VAL A 164 7.40 5.63 -2.19
CA VAL A 164 7.26 4.41 -1.41
C VAL A 164 8.42 4.32 -0.42
N ASP A 165 8.11 3.89 0.80
CA ASP A 165 9.09 3.54 1.81
C ASP A 165 8.89 2.07 2.15
N PRO A 166 9.87 1.19 1.86
CA PRO A 166 9.72 -0.26 2.11
C PRO A 166 9.48 -0.59 3.58
N ALA A 167 10.08 0.14 4.52
CA ALA A 167 9.88 -0.11 5.95
C ALA A 167 8.46 0.26 6.40
N ASP A 168 7.95 1.43 5.97
CA ASP A 168 6.56 1.83 6.21
C ASP A 168 5.58 0.83 5.59
N TRP A 169 5.86 0.37 4.35
CA TRP A 169 5.01 -0.62 3.68
C TRP A 169 5.02 -1.97 4.39
N LEU A 170 6.17 -2.47 4.82
CA LEU A 170 6.29 -3.74 5.56
C LEU A 170 5.51 -3.69 6.87
N ALA A 171 5.60 -2.58 7.62
CA ALA A 171 4.83 -2.38 8.84
C ALA A 171 3.32 -2.35 8.59
N TRP A 172 2.87 -1.75 7.49
CA TRP A 172 1.48 -1.78 7.06
C TRP A 172 1.07 -3.18 6.58
N ALA A 173 1.89 -3.83 5.74
CA ALA A 173 1.64 -5.14 5.16
C ALA A 173 1.45 -6.22 6.23
N GLN A 174 2.19 -6.14 7.34
CA GLN A 174 2.02 -7.00 8.49
C GLN A 174 0.63 -6.85 9.09
N ARG A 175 0.21 -5.61 9.38
CA ARG A 175 -1.13 -5.32 9.93
C ARG A 175 -2.27 -5.67 8.98
N ALA A 176 -2.04 -5.51 7.67
CA ALA A 176 -2.99 -5.83 6.61
C ALA A 176 -3.05 -7.33 6.27
N GLY A 177 -2.24 -8.18 6.91
CA GLY A 177 -2.22 -9.62 6.70
C GLY A 177 -1.63 -10.05 5.36
N VAL A 178 -0.76 -9.24 4.75
CA VAL A 178 -0.02 -9.66 3.55
C VAL A 178 0.84 -10.88 3.87
N ARG A 179 0.85 -11.86 2.98
CA ARG A 179 1.54 -13.14 3.16
C ARG A 179 3.01 -12.98 3.57
N ALA A 180 3.45 -13.86 4.47
CA ALA A 180 4.80 -13.81 5.04
C ALA A 180 5.88 -13.90 3.94
N GLU A 181 5.71 -14.78 2.93
CA GLU A 181 6.68 -14.93 1.86
C GLU A 181 6.84 -13.65 1.01
N ILE A 182 5.77 -12.87 0.82
CA ILE A 182 5.85 -11.60 0.10
C ILE A 182 6.57 -10.56 0.97
N ARG A 183 6.26 -10.48 2.26
CA ARG A 183 6.93 -9.56 3.18
C ARG A 183 8.42 -9.87 3.30
N SER A 184 8.77 -11.15 3.41
CA SER A 184 10.18 -11.59 3.44
C SER A 184 10.90 -11.29 2.14
N PHE A 185 10.25 -11.48 1.00
CA PHE A 185 10.81 -11.13 -0.30
C PHE A 185 11.12 -9.63 -0.38
N ILE A 186 10.18 -8.77 -0.01
CA ILE A 186 10.37 -7.31 -0.01
C ILE A 186 11.39 -6.86 1.04
N ALA A 187 11.46 -7.51 2.19
CA ALA A 187 12.50 -7.22 3.19
C ALA A 187 13.91 -7.54 2.67
N THR A 188 14.03 -8.60 1.86
CA THR A 188 15.31 -9.02 1.25
C THR A 188 15.67 -8.19 0.01
N ILE A 189 14.67 -7.84 -0.81
CA ILE A 189 14.84 -7.08 -2.07
C ILE A 189 13.88 -5.87 -2.05
N PRO A 190 14.21 -4.81 -1.30
CA PRO A 190 13.31 -3.66 -1.12
C PRO A 190 12.93 -2.96 -2.43
N ASP A 191 13.82 -2.94 -3.41
CA ASP A 191 13.58 -2.34 -4.72
C ASP A 191 12.50 -3.05 -5.54
N ALA A 192 12.19 -4.33 -5.22
CA ALA A 192 11.11 -5.06 -5.84
C ALA A 192 9.72 -4.56 -5.42
N LEU A 193 9.62 -3.78 -4.35
CA LEU A 193 8.35 -3.21 -3.92
C LEU A 193 7.75 -2.27 -4.96
N MET A 194 8.62 -1.50 -5.64
CA MET A 194 8.17 -0.52 -6.62
C MET A 194 9.17 -0.42 -7.79
N ARG A 195 8.81 -0.96 -8.94
CA ARG A 195 9.60 -0.83 -10.17
C ARG A 195 9.18 0.39 -10.97
N PRO A 196 10.08 0.94 -11.81
CA PRO A 196 9.73 1.99 -12.77
C PRO A 196 8.56 1.56 -13.66
N VAL A 197 7.72 2.51 -14.02
CA VAL A 197 6.60 2.24 -14.95
C VAL A 197 7.18 1.83 -16.31
N PRO A 198 6.86 0.64 -16.83
CA PRO A 198 7.42 0.15 -18.09
C PRO A 198 6.92 0.96 -19.29
N ALA A 199 7.66 0.92 -20.39
CA ALA A 199 7.26 1.58 -21.64
C ALA A 199 6.08 0.88 -22.31
N GLU A 200 6.05 -0.45 -22.21
CA GLU A 200 5.01 -1.30 -22.77
C GLU A 200 3.93 -1.62 -21.70
N PRO A 201 2.70 -1.92 -22.10
CA PRO A 201 1.61 -2.25 -21.16
C PRO A 201 1.75 -3.68 -20.62
N VAL A 202 2.80 -3.91 -19.85
CA VAL A 202 3.07 -5.18 -19.17
C VAL A 202 2.89 -5.05 -17.65
N PRO A 203 2.63 -6.15 -16.92
CA PRO A 203 2.60 -6.12 -15.46
C PRO A 203 3.92 -5.62 -14.89
N PHE A 204 3.84 -4.86 -13.80
CA PHE A 204 5.03 -4.39 -13.07
C PHE A 204 4.79 -4.31 -11.57
N SER A 205 5.86 -4.47 -10.82
CA SER A 205 5.83 -4.57 -9.37
C SER A 205 5.51 -3.23 -8.73
N THR A 206 4.46 -3.22 -7.92
CA THR A 206 4.00 -2.07 -7.13
C THR A 206 3.44 -2.57 -5.80
N PRO A 207 3.31 -1.72 -4.76
CA PRO A 207 2.62 -2.07 -3.53
C PRO A 207 1.24 -2.70 -3.75
N ARG A 208 0.46 -2.16 -4.70
CA ARG A 208 -0.85 -2.71 -5.11
C ARG A 208 -0.71 -4.11 -5.73
N ALA A 209 0.25 -4.29 -6.63
CA ALA A 209 0.48 -5.57 -7.31
C ALA A 209 0.82 -6.68 -6.31
N TRP A 210 1.74 -6.42 -5.38
CA TRP A 210 2.11 -7.33 -4.30
C TRP A 210 0.95 -7.67 -3.36
N THR A 211 0.16 -6.67 -2.98
CA THR A 211 -1.02 -6.87 -2.13
C THR A 211 -2.08 -7.72 -2.82
N LEU A 212 -2.34 -7.47 -4.11
CA LEU A 212 -3.30 -8.24 -4.89
C LEU A 212 -2.81 -9.66 -5.14
N LEU A 213 -1.50 -9.86 -5.36
CA LEU A 213 -0.91 -11.19 -5.45
C LEU A 213 -1.11 -11.96 -4.13
N SER A 214 -0.83 -11.33 -2.98
CA SER A 214 -1.07 -11.92 -1.67
C SER A 214 -2.50 -12.44 -1.52
N ARG A 215 -3.47 -11.59 -1.82
CA ARG A 215 -4.91 -11.96 -1.74
C ARG A 215 -5.27 -13.09 -2.70
N ALA A 216 -4.76 -13.06 -3.93
CA ALA A 216 -5.03 -14.11 -4.91
C ALA A 216 -4.45 -15.46 -4.47
N LEU A 217 -3.23 -15.47 -3.92
CA LEU A 217 -2.62 -16.68 -3.37
C LEU A 217 -3.39 -17.22 -2.16
N ASP A 218 -3.87 -16.35 -1.26
CA ASP A 218 -4.70 -16.76 -0.13
C ASP A 218 -6.03 -17.37 -0.59
N MET A 219 -6.70 -16.75 -1.56
CA MET A 219 -7.96 -17.25 -2.11
C MET A 219 -7.77 -18.64 -2.76
N ALA A 220 -6.71 -18.80 -3.58
CA ALA A 220 -6.42 -20.08 -4.23
C ALA A 220 -6.05 -21.17 -3.22
N GLN A 221 -5.29 -20.82 -2.17
CA GLN A 221 -4.93 -21.74 -1.11
C GLN A 221 -6.14 -22.16 -0.28
N ASN A 222 -7.00 -21.22 0.11
CA ASN A 222 -8.21 -21.51 0.88
C ASN A 222 -9.22 -22.36 0.10
N ALA A 223 -9.24 -22.21 -1.23
CA ALA A 223 -10.06 -23.02 -2.12
C ALA A 223 -9.42 -24.39 -2.48
N GLY A 224 -8.20 -24.65 -1.98
CA GLY A 224 -7.53 -25.96 -2.12
C GLY A 224 -6.94 -26.28 -3.49
N PHE A 225 -6.80 -25.28 -4.39
CA PHE A 225 -6.25 -25.53 -5.75
C PHE A 225 -4.94 -24.79 -6.03
N LEU A 226 -4.28 -24.17 -5.06
CA LEU A 226 -3.01 -23.50 -5.28
C LEU A 226 -1.89 -24.51 -5.60
N SER A 227 -1.39 -24.46 -6.82
CA SER A 227 -0.21 -25.19 -7.29
C SER A 227 0.94 -24.24 -7.61
N ASN A 228 2.15 -24.77 -7.81
CA ASN A 228 3.29 -23.96 -8.24
C ASN A 228 3.05 -23.32 -9.61
N GLU A 229 2.41 -24.04 -10.53
CA GLU A 229 2.04 -23.50 -11.84
C GLU A 229 1.09 -22.30 -11.72
N LEU A 230 0.05 -22.42 -10.89
CA LEU A 230 -0.90 -21.32 -10.65
C LEU A 230 -0.25 -20.16 -9.92
N ARG A 231 0.65 -20.42 -8.97
CA ARG A 231 1.46 -19.39 -8.32
C ARG A 231 2.26 -18.60 -9.34
N ARG A 232 2.97 -19.30 -10.26
CA ARG A 232 3.72 -18.65 -11.35
C ARG A 232 2.80 -17.82 -12.23
N ALA A 233 1.67 -18.36 -12.66
CA ALA A 233 0.70 -17.63 -13.49
C ALA A 233 0.21 -16.34 -12.79
N LEU A 234 -0.11 -16.42 -11.50
CA LEU A 234 -0.55 -15.25 -10.72
C LEU A 234 0.57 -14.22 -10.53
N ALA A 235 1.80 -14.67 -10.27
CA ALA A 235 2.96 -13.79 -10.11
C ALA A 235 3.29 -13.07 -11.41
N PHE A 236 3.43 -13.78 -12.53
CA PHE A 236 3.70 -13.19 -13.85
C PHE A 236 2.56 -12.30 -14.36
N GLY A 237 1.32 -12.56 -13.95
CA GLY A 237 0.18 -11.71 -14.25
C GLY A 237 0.10 -10.42 -13.43
N ARG A 238 1.00 -10.21 -12.46
CA ARG A 238 0.94 -9.06 -11.52
C ARG A 238 2.25 -8.30 -11.36
N LEU A 239 3.38 -8.99 -11.44
CA LEU A 239 4.70 -8.45 -11.13
C LEU A 239 5.52 -8.23 -12.40
N SER A 240 6.58 -7.43 -12.25
CA SER A 240 7.63 -7.38 -13.27
C SER A 240 8.20 -8.79 -13.49
N PRO A 241 8.52 -9.17 -14.74
CA PRO A 241 9.01 -10.51 -15.05
C PRO A 241 10.21 -10.94 -14.21
N GLU A 242 11.17 -10.02 -13.98
CA GLU A 242 12.35 -10.25 -13.14
C GLU A 242 11.98 -10.59 -11.70
N ASP A 243 11.06 -9.84 -11.10
CA ASP A 243 10.61 -10.07 -9.72
C ASP A 243 9.78 -11.36 -9.63
N ALA A 244 8.93 -11.62 -10.63
CA ALA A 244 8.13 -12.85 -10.68
C ALA A 244 9.01 -14.11 -10.77
N VAL A 245 10.08 -14.07 -11.59
CA VAL A 245 11.04 -15.19 -11.69
C VAL A 245 11.70 -15.45 -10.34
N VAL A 246 12.26 -14.41 -9.71
CA VAL A 246 13.00 -14.56 -8.45
C VAL A 246 12.06 -14.98 -7.31
N PHE A 247 10.88 -14.35 -7.22
CA PHE A 247 9.88 -14.69 -6.20
C PHE A 247 9.41 -16.15 -6.34
N CYS A 248 9.12 -16.62 -7.56
CA CYS A 248 8.69 -18.01 -7.79
C CYS A 248 9.82 -19.00 -7.52
N ALA A 249 11.06 -18.71 -7.96
CA ALA A 249 12.20 -19.58 -7.70
C ALA A 249 12.44 -19.75 -6.19
N LEU A 250 12.47 -18.64 -5.43
CA LEU A 250 12.60 -18.70 -3.98
C LEU A 250 11.45 -19.45 -3.33
N ALA A 251 10.22 -19.27 -3.82
CA ALA A 251 9.06 -19.97 -3.30
C ALA A 251 9.08 -21.47 -3.65
N GLU A 252 9.50 -21.85 -4.86
CA GLU A 252 9.59 -23.24 -5.31
C GLU A 252 10.73 -23.99 -4.61
N ASP A 253 11.92 -23.40 -4.55
CA ASP A 253 13.08 -23.98 -3.90
C ASP A 253 12.92 -24.09 -2.37
N SER A 254 12.24 -23.10 -1.78
CA SER A 254 12.11 -22.96 -0.35
C SER A 254 10.89 -23.67 0.20
N ILE A 255 9.75 -23.59 -0.48
CA ILE A 255 8.47 -24.06 0.05
C ILE A 255 8.12 -25.43 -0.49
N GLY A 256 8.84 -25.97 -1.52
CA GLY A 256 8.47 -27.25 -2.16
C GLY A 256 6.97 -27.23 -2.45
N ALA A 257 6.23 -28.19 -2.78
CA ALA A 257 4.78 -28.08 -2.90
C ALA A 257 4.19 -27.34 -1.67
N VAL A 258 3.70 -26.11 -1.87
CA VAL A 258 2.99 -25.21 -0.93
C VAL A 258 2.76 -25.79 0.48
N ARG A 259 3.79 -25.78 1.33
CA ARG A 259 3.67 -26.29 2.70
C ARG A 259 3.31 -25.12 3.64
N PRO A 260 2.38 -25.31 4.57
CA PRO A 260 2.16 -24.36 5.65
C PRO A 260 3.46 -24.13 6.45
N LEU A 261 3.73 -22.90 6.86
CA LEU A 261 4.93 -22.58 7.66
C LEU A 261 4.98 -23.31 8.99
N GLU A 262 3.81 -23.69 9.53
CA GLU A 262 3.68 -24.53 10.71
C GLU A 262 4.33 -25.90 10.56
N ASP A 263 4.34 -26.46 9.35
CA ASP A 263 4.93 -27.78 9.11
C ASP A 263 6.45 -27.76 9.29
N TYR A 264 7.12 -26.67 8.93
CA TYR A 264 8.56 -26.51 9.17
C TYR A 264 8.86 -26.37 10.68
N LEU A 265 8.00 -25.69 11.44
CA LEU A 265 8.12 -25.61 12.87
C LEU A 265 7.95 -26.98 13.54
N ARG A 266 6.99 -27.79 13.05
CA ARG A 266 6.75 -29.16 13.57
C ARG A 266 7.78 -30.16 13.09
N LYS A 267 8.31 -30.01 11.88
CA LYS A 267 9.23 -30.92 11.21
C LYS A 267 10.41 -30.14 10.62
N PRO A 268 11.41 -29.76 11.42
CA PRO A 268 12.56 -28.99 10.94
C PRO A 268 13.38 -29.66 9.84
N GLU A 269 13.28 -30.99 9.73
CA GLU A 269 13.89 -31.77 8.67
C GLU A 269 13.35 -31.45 7.25
N LEU A 270 12.23 -30.76 7.17
CA LEU A 270 11.66 -30.28 5.91
C LEU A 270 12.32 -28.99 5.40
N LEU A 271 13.14 -28.32 6.24
CA LEU A 271 13.84 -27.12 5.81
C LEU A 271 14.73 -27.39 4.59
N PRO A 272 14.77 -26.47 3.60
CA PRO A 272 15.62 -26.62 2.42
C PRO A 272 17.08 -26.86 2.78
N LYS A 273 17.77 -27.64 1.94
CA LYS A 273 19.20 -27.92 2.12
C LYS A 273 20.09 -26.78 1.59
N GLY A 274 19.62 -26.03 0.59
CA GLY A 274 20.35 -24.89 0.02
C GLY A 274 20.28 -23.68 0.93
N ASP A 275 21.40 -23.00 1.13
CA ASP A 275 21.51 -21.90 2.08
C ASP A 275 20.55 -20.74 1.81
N SER A 276 20.50 -20.22 0.58
CA SER A 276 19.62 -19.11 0.21
C SER A 276 18.14 -19.41 0.46
N ALA A 277 17.70 -20.62 0.06
CA ALA A 277 16.34 -21.07 0.27
C ALA A 277 16.02 -21.27 1.75
N ARG A 278 16.99 -21.80 2.52
CA ARG A 278 16.85 -21.97 3.96
C ARG A 278 16.74 -20.63 4.70
N TRP A 279 17.60 -19.67 4.38
CA TRP A 279 17.54 -18.31 4.92
C TRP A 279 16.19 -17.65 4.65
N PHE A 280 15.71 -17.75 3.42
CA PHE A 280 14.41 -17.19 3.04
C PHE A 280 13.24 -17.80 3.84
N ILE A 281 13.20 -19.15 4.00
CA ILE A 281 12.16 -19.83 4.80
C ILE A 281 12.26 -19.45 6.27
N LEU A 282 13.46 -19.32 6.83
CA LEU A 282 13.64 -18.95 8.22
C LEU A 282 13.15 -17.51 8.48
N ASP A 283 13.36 -16.60 7.53
CA ASP A 283 12.78 -15.25 7.62
C ASP A 283 11.25 -15.28 7.48
N CYS A 284 10.69 -16.10 6.58
CA CYS A 284 9.25 -16.32 6.51
C CYS A 284 8.68 -16.85 7.84
N ILE A 285 9.36 -17.80 8.49
CA ILE A 285 8.97 -18.33 9.80
C ILE A 285 9.06 -17.22 10.86
N ARG A 286 10.10 -16.41 10.83
CA ARG A 286 10.24 -15.24 11.73
C ARG A 286 9.06 -14.28 11.60
N GLN A 287 8.67 -13.93 10.37
CA GLN A 287 7.49 -13.08 10.11
C GLN A 287 6.19 -13.75 10.58
N PHE A 288 6.04 -15.05 10.31
CA PHE A 288 4.88 -15.84 10.72
C PHE A 288 4.71 -15.88 12.26
N VAL A 289 5.81 -16.04 12.99
CA VAL A 289 5.83 -16.01 14.46
C VAL A 289 5.53 -14.61 14.98
N ARG A 290 6.10 -13.58 14.37
CA ARG A 290 5.83 -12.17 14.71
C ARG A 290 4.35 -11.81 14.58
N ASP A 291 3.65 -12.40 13.62
CA ASP A 291 2.21 -12.20 13.40
C ASP A 291 1.30 -12.93 14.41
N GLY A 292 1.87 -13.62 15.42
CA GLY A 292 1.11 -14.41 16.39
C GLY A 292 0.56 -15.72 15.84
N ARG A 293 0.86 -16.08 14.57
CA ARG A 293 0.31 -17.28 13.91
C ARG A 293 0.87 -18.60 14.46
N ALA A 294 1.89 -18.55 15.30
CA ALA A 294 2.42 -19.70 16.03
C ALA A 294 1.78 -19.87 17.42
N GLU A 295 0.82 -19.01 17.80
CA GLU A 295 0.09 -19.14 19.07
C GLU A 295 -0.61 -20.51 19.17
N GLY A 296 -0.56 -21.11 20.36
CA GLY A 296 -1.10 -22.46 20.59
C GLY A 296 -0.17 -23.62 20.23
N MET A 297 1.00 -23.37 19.64
CA MET A 297 2.02 -24.41 19.49
C MET A 297 2.60 -24.84 20.84
N LYS A 298 2.85 -26.16 21.00
CA LYS A 298 3.47 -26.68 22.22
C LYS A 298 4.91 -26.19 22.35
N PRO A 299 5.36 -25.73 23.55
CA PRO A 299 6.75 -25.31 23.80
C PRO A 299 7.81 -26.33 23.34
N ALA A 300 7.51 -27.63 23.47
CA ALA A 300 8.41 -28.70 23.02
C ALA A 300 8.66 -28.66 21.48
N VAL A 301 7.66 -28.26 20.68
CA VAL A 301 7.80 -28.12 19.21
C VAL A 301 8.71 -26.92 18.91
N ILE A 302 8.47 -25.78 19.56
CA ILE A 302 9.26 -24.57 19.43
C ILE A 302 10.73 -24.81 19.77
N ASN A 303 10.99 -25.43 20.92
CA ASN A 303 12.36 -25.72 21.36
C ASN A 303 13.06 -26.75 20.46
N ARG A 304 12.35 -27.78 19.97
CA ARG A 304 12.89 -28.73 18.99
C ARG A 304 13.29 -28.03 17.70
N PHE A 305 12.44 -27.15 17.19
CA PHE A 305 12.75 -26.35 15.98
C PHE A 305 13.99 -25.49 16.20
N LEU A 306 14.03 -24.67 17.24
CA LEU A 306 15.17 -23.78 17.50
C LEU A 306 16.47 -24.54 17.68
N ARG A 307 16.46 -25.69 18.39
CA ARG A 307 17.65 -26.53 18.59
C ARG A 307 18.13 -27.24 17.31
N SER A 308 17.27 -27.38 16.31
CA SER A 308 17.64 -27.99 15.02
C SER A 308 18.40 -27.02 14.10
N LEU A 309 18.41 -25.72 14.41
CA LEU A 309 19.04 -24.69 13.63
C LEU A 309 20.54 -24.56 13.97
N SER A 310 21.36 -24.18 12.99
CA SER A 310 22.72 -23.72 13.24
C SER A 310 22.73 -22.44 14.08
N GLN A 311 23.88 -22.09 14.70
CA GLN A 311 23.99 -20.85 15.48
C GLN A 311 23.62 -19.60 14.67
N GLU A 312 24.07 -19.51 13.43
CA GLU A 312 23.74 -18.39 12.53
C GLU A 312 22.25 -18.29 12.24
N HIS A 313 21.59 -19.43 12.00
CA HIS A 313 20.15 -19.48 11.76
C HIS A 313 19.34 -19.18 13.03
N GLN A 314 19.84 -19.59 14.21
CA GLN A 314 19.22 -19.23 15.49
C GLN A 314 19.29 -17.71 15.71
N LEU A 315 20.45 -17.07 15.42
CA LEU A 315 20.61 -15.63 15.51
C LEU A 315 19.61 -14.89 14.60
N LEU A 316 19.47 -15.33 13.35
CA LEU A 316 18.50 -14.75 12.41
C LEU A 316 17.07 -14.78 12.98
N VAL A 317 16.65 -15.95 13.47
CA VAL A 317 15.25 -16.17 13.89
C VAL A 317 14.96 -15.49 15.22
N LEU A 318 15.95 -15.40 16.14
CA LEU A 318 15.79 -14.84 17.48
C LEU A 318 16.03 -13.33 17.55
N ASN A 319 16.79 -12.75 16.62
CA ASN A 319 17.12 -11.33 16.64
C ASN A 319 15.85 -10.47 16.64
N ASP A 320 15.75 -9.52 17.58
CA ASP A 320 14.59 -8.65 17.82
C ASP A 320 13.25 -9.38 18.10
N MET A 321 13.31 -10.68 18.43
CA MET A 321 12.14 -11.53 18.61
C MET A 321 12.14 -12.30 19.93
N VAL A 322 13.06 -11.98 20.84
CA VAL A 322 13.29 -12.68 22.11
C VAL A 322 12.01 -12.79 22.95
N GLU A 323 11.26 -11.69 23.07
CA GLU A 323 10.01 -11.68 23.84
C GLU A 323 8.92 -12.54 23.20
N VAL A 324 8.81 -12.49 21.86
CA VAL A 324 7.80 -13.26 21.12
C VAL A 324 8.06 -14.76 21.23
N TRP A 325 9.32 -15.18 21.00
CA TRP A 325 9.69 -16.60 21.18
C TRP A 325 9.59 -17.05 22.63
N GLY A 326 9.88 -16.16 23.59
CA GLY A 326 9.71 -16.41 25.01
C GLY A 326 8.26 -16.65 25.40
N ALA A 327 7.32 -15.88 24.84
CA ALA A 327 5.88 -16.08 25.02
C ALA A 327 5.40 -17.43 24.49
N LEU A 328 6.06 -17.97 23.45
CA LEU A 328 5.81 -19.31 22.91
C LEU A 328 6.51 -20.43 23.69
N GLY A 329 7.24 -20.11 24.77
CA GLY A 329 7.90 -21.06 25.66
C GLY A 329 9.28 -21.53 25.17
N ALA A 330 9.99 -20.69 24.41
CA ALA A 330 11.38 -20.97 24.05
C ALA A 330 12.31 -20.93 25.29
N ASP A 331 13.29 -21.83 25.34
CA ASP A 331 14.24 -21.94 26.45
C ASP A 331 15.12 -20.71 26.56
N ARG A 332 15.30 -20.19 27.79
CA ARG A 332 16.17 -19.03 28.07
C ARG A 332 17.62 -19.24 27.63
N ALA A 333 18.12 -20.47 27.67
CA ALA A 333 19.47 -20.79 27.21
C ALA A 333 19.72 -20.44 25.73
N MET A 334 18.67 -20.37 24.90
CA MET A 334 18.77 -19.93 23.51
C MET A 334 19.10 -18.44 23.39
N TYR A 335 18.76 -17.63 24.38
CA TYR A 335 19.01 -16.19 24.39
C TYR A 335 20.42 -15.82 24.85
N ASP A 336 21.10 -16.72 25.55
CA ASP A 336 22.51 -16.52 25.96
C ASP A 336 23.44 -16.49 24.73
N LEU A 337 23.02 -17.09 23.63
CA LEU A 337 23.73 -17.01 22.36
C LEU A 337 23.73 -15.58 21.80
N LEU A 338 22.61 -14.89 21.87
CA LEU A 338 22.48 -13.49 21.42
C LEU A 338 23.35 -12.54 22.26
N ARG A 339 23.46 -12.79 23.57
CA ARG A 339 24.29 -11.98 24.46
C ARG A 339 25.79 -12.13 24.20
N LYS A 340 26.23 -13.31 23.73
CA LYS A 340 27.63 -13.59 23.40
C LYS A 340 28.08 -12.97 22.07
N VAL A 341 27.17 -12.63 21.18
CA VAL A 341 27.47 -12.04 19.86
C VAL A 341 27.34 -10.51 19.91
N ALA A 342 26.59 -9.95 20.86
CA ALA A 342 26.43 -8.52 21.08
C ALA A 342 27.51 -7.92 22.04
N ALA A 343 28.36 -8.75 22.62
CA ALA A 343 29.54 -8.38 23.42
C ALA A 343 30.84 -8.55 22.61
#